data_c59fb3664a76f1c48a794cd0af6c5132
#
_entry.id   c59fb3664a76f1c48a794cd0af6c5132
#
_cell.length_a   1.000
_cell.length_b   1.000
_cell.length_c   1.000
_cell.angle_alpha   90.00
_cell.angle_beta   90.00
_cell.angle_gamma   90.00
#
_symmetry.space_group_name_H-M   'P 1'
#
loop_
_entity.id
_entity.type
_entity.pdbx_description
1 polymer ?
#
loop_
_entity_poly.entity_id
_entity_poly.type
_entity_poly.pdbx_seq_one_letter_code
_entity_poly.pdbx_strand_id
1 'polypeptide(L)'
;MIITENQIWDRFNTVKPISIDAKWYEDVYSLELSIQLRFAIGERLGLLADKGWEVIKSLIEKHGFQRELIQAAGLCHQREAYDFLLKILREESIPKINTVRALSCWGAIIPTPDLKNILKEESIHMRLAGLNLLRFKSHLLNATEILELVEDLLDDFREEVVIEVIKILQRRDEEKIIKCISQIAIYGTDPTVETALIALGSIGTKESLIALSSLSRNLTNRTHKQMAYKQISHQYLNL
;
A
#
# COMPACT_ATOMS: atom_id res chain seq x y z
N MET A 1 -10.81 -19.40 35.37
CA MET A 1 -9.98 -18.29 35.93
C MET A 1 -9.97 -17.20 34.90
N ILE A 2 -10.48 -16.00 35.21
CA ILE A 2 -10.47 -14.88 34.25
C ILE A 2 -9.07 -14.33 34.21
N ILE A 3 -8.41 -14.44 33.05
CA ILE A 3 -7.07 -13.90 32.82
C ILE A 3 -7.21 -12.39 32.58
N THR A 4 -6.47 -11.56 33.33
CA THR A 4 -6.47 -10.11 33.16
C THR A 4 -5.61 -9.66 31.98
N GLU A 5 -5.86 -8.46 31.42
CA GLU A 5 -5.03 -7.90 30.34
C GLU A 5 -3.54 -7.81 30.73
N ASN A 6 -3.24 -7.42 31.95
CA ASN A 6 -1.85 -7.36 32.46
C ASN A 6 -1.16 -8.71 32.39
N GLN A 7 -1.84 -9.79 32.79
CA GLN A 7 -1.31 -11.15 32.72
C GLN A 7 -1.06 -11.60 31.26
N ILE A 8 -1.89 -11.16 30.33
CA ILE A 8 -1.67 -11.44 28.90
C ILE A 8 -0.44 -10.68 28.40
N TRP A 9 -0.31 -9.38 28.73
CA TRP A 9 0.86 -8.59 28.39
C TRP A 9 2.16 -9.14 29.00
N ASP A 10 2.15 -9.55 30.26
CA ASP A 10 3.29 -10.17 30.92
C ASP A 10 3.74 -11.43 30.19
N ARG A 11 2.78 -12.27 29.76
CA ARG A 11 3.09 -13.45 28.96
C ARG A 11 3.66 -13.08 27.60
N PHE A 12 3.19 -12.02 26.96
CA PHE A 12 3.73 -11.53 25.68
C PHE A 12 5.16 -11.01 25.79
N ASN A 13 5.51 -10.44 26.91
CA ASN A 13 6.84 -9.91 27.17
C ASN A 13 7.86 -11.00 27.58
N THR A 14 7.37 -12.12 28.12
CA THR A 14 8.24 -13.19 28.67
C THR A 14 8.36 -14.39 27.73
N VAL A 15 7.38 -14.65 26.85
CA VAL A 15 7.34 -15.83 25.99
C VAL A 15 7.27 -15.44 24.52
N LYS A 16 8.13 -16.09 23.70
CA LYS A 16 8.09 -15.88 22.23
C LYS A 16 6.74 -16.31 21.64
N PRO A 17 6.18 -15.59 20.65
CA PRO A 17 4.88 -15.93 20.05
C PRO A 17 4.75 -17.39 19.64
N ILE A 18 5.75 -17.94 18.95
CA ILE A 18 5.77 -19.32 18.44
C ILE A 18 5.76 -20.38 19.55
N SER A 19 6.12 -20.02 20.79
CA SER A 19 6.13 -20.93 21.93
C SER A 19 4.80 -20.96 22.68
N ILE A 20 3.82 -20.13 22.29
CA ILE A 20 2.48 -20.11 22.87
C ILE A 20 1.56 -20.91 21.95
N ASP A 21 0.79 -21.82 22.52
CA ASP A 21 -0.22 -22.59 21.76
C ASP A 21 -1.25 -21.63 21.12
N ALA A 22 -1.59 -21.89 19.86
CA ALA A 22 -2.60 -21.12 19.15
C ALA A 22 -3.95 -21.15 19.90
N LYS A 23 -4.31 -22.28 20.50
CA LYS A 23 -5.53 -22.42 21.32
C LYS A 23 -5.57 -21.47 22.50
N TRP A 24 -4.45 -21.20 23.13
CA TRP A 24 -4.39 -20.23 24.23
C TRP A 24 -4.82 -18.82 23.78
N TYR A 25 -4.42 -18.39 22.58
CA TYR A 25 -4.84 -17.09 22.04
C TYR A 25 -6.37 -17.04 21.78
N GLU A 26 -6.95 -18.16 21.33
CA GLU A 26 -8.41 -18.29 21.16
C GLU A 26 -9.15 -18.17 22.48
N ASP A 27 -8.63 -18.82 23.53
CA ASP A 27 -9.25 -18.83 24.87
C ASP A 27 -9.21 -17.45 25.55
N VAL A 28 -8.19 -16.65 25.29
CA VAL A 28 -8.05 -15.31 25.91
C VAL A 28 -8.65 -14.18 25.07
N TYR A 29 -8.91 -14.38 23.76
CA TYR A 29 -9.46 -13.34 22.92
C TYR A 29 -10.92 -13.04 23.30
N SER A 30 -11.21 -11.74 23.53
CA SER A 30 -12.54 -11.23 23.80
C SER A 30 -12.69 -9.82 23.23
N LEU A 31 -13.92 -9.43 22.84
CA LEU A 31 -14.23 -8.06 22.42
C LEU A 31 -14.17 -7.05 23.58
N GLU A 32 -14.17 -7.52 24.83
CA GLU A 32 -14.02 -6.69 26.04
C GLU A 32 -12.57 -6.23 26.27
N LEU A 33 -11.59 -6.90 25.65
CA LEU A 33 -10.19 -6.50 25.73
C LEU A 33 -9.96 -5.15 25.03
N SER A 34 -8.94 -4.41 25.49
CA SER A 34 -8.49 -3.21 24.81
C SER A 34 -8.14 -3.48 23.35
N ILE A 35 -8.40 -2.51 22.49
CA ILE A 35 -8.12 -2.64 21.05
C ILE A 35 -6.64 -2.96 20.79
N GLN A 36 -5.72 -2.39 21.57
CA GLN A 36 -4.29 -2.64 21.48
C GLN A 36 -3.97 -4.10 21.75
N LEU A 37 -4.58 -4.69 22.76
CA LEU A 37 -4.34 -6.09 23.12
C LEU A 37 -4.93 -7.03 22.06
N ARG A 38 -6.11 -6.74 21.54
CA ARG A 38 -6.71 -7.50 20.42
C ARG A 38 -5.83 -7.51 19.19
N PHE A 39 -5.26 -6.34 18.81
CA PHE A 39 -4.27 -6.27 17.73
C PHE A 39 -3.02 -7.09 18.02
N ALA A 40 -2.48 -7.01 19.24
CA ALA A 40 -1.31 -7.79 19.63
C ALA A 40 -1.57 -9.30 19.59
N ILE A 41 -2.77 -9.75 19.98
CA ILE A 41 -3.19 -11.16 19.83
C ILE A 41 -3.26 -11.54 18.35
N GLY A 42 -3.92 -10.71 17.53
CA GLY A 42 -4.03 -10.94 16.07
C GLY A 42 -2.67 -11.05 15.37
N GLU A 43 -1.74 -10.14 15.65
CA GLU A 43 -0.39 -10.19 15.11
C GLU A 43 0.34 -11.49 15.47
N ARG A 44 0.24 -11.93 16.73
CA ARG A 44 0.85 -13.18 17.16
C ARG A 44 0.24 -14.39 16.52
N LEU A 45 -1.10 -14.43 16.38
CA LEU A 45 -1.79 -15.48 15.63
C LEU A 45 -1.32 -15.52 14.19
N GLY A 46 -1.21 -14.38 13.52
CA GLY A 46 -0.68 -14.30 12.16
C GLY A 46 0.71 -14.92 12.01
N LEU A 47 1.59 -14.76 13.02
CA LEU A 47 2.93 -15.33 13.03
C LEU A 47 2.95 -16.87 13.19
N LEU A 48 1.84 -17.49 13.58
CA LEU A 48 1.72 -18.95 13.76
C LEU A 48 1.34 -19.69 12.46
N ALA A 49 1.23 -18.98 11.35
CA ALA A 49 0.94 -19.51 10.02
C ALA A 49 -0.35 -20.36 9.99
N ASP A 50 -0.29 -21.63 9.59
CA ASP A 50 -1.41 -22.55 9.49
C ASP A 50 -2.19 -22.71 10.79
N LYS A 51 -1.50 -22.93 11.91
CA LYS A 51 -2.13 -23.03 13.25
C LYS A 51 -2.84 -21.74 13.65
N GLY A 52 -2.25 -20.60 13.32
CA GLY A 52 -2.85 -19.30 13.55
C GLY A 52 -4.09 -19.09 12.70
N TRP A 53 -4.05 -19.52 11.42
CA TRP A 53 -5.18 -19.39 10.50
C TRP A 53 -6.42 -20.15 11.01
N GLU A 54 -6.27 -21.37 11.49
CA GLU A 54 -7.40 -22.15 12.05
C GLU A 54 -8.09 -21.40 13.20
N VAL A 55 -7.31 -20.82 14.12
CA VAL A 55 -7.84 -20.04 15.23
C VAL A 55 -8.48 -18.73 14.75
N ILE A 56 -7.86 -18.03 13.79
CA ILE A 56 -8.42 -16.79 13.23
C ILE A 56 -9.78 -17.05 12.57
N LYS A 57 -9.93 -18.17 11.83
CA LYS A 57 -11.23 -18.57 11.26
C LYS A 57 -12.29 -18.74 12.36
N SER A 58 -11.96 -19.50 13.40
CA SER A 58 -12.86 -19.72 14.55
C SER A 58 -13.27 -18.40 15.22
N LEU A 59 -12.30 -17.50 15.43
CA LEU A 59 -12.57 -16.18 16.03
C LEU A 59 -13.42 -15.29 15.12
N ILE A 60 -13.25 -15.33 13.80
CA ILE A 60 -14.09 -14.61 12.84
C ILE A 60 -15.52 -15.15 12.85
N GLU A 61 -15.69 -16.46 12.90
CA GLU A 61 -17.02 -17.08 13.00
C GLU A 61 -17.74 -16.67 14.29
N LYS A 62 -17.02 -16.58 15.40
CA LYS A 62 -17.56 -16.25 16.72
C LYS A 62 -17.81 -14.75 16.92
N HIS A 63 -16.92 -13.90 16.44
CA HIS A 63 -16.90 -12.47 16.77
C HIS A 63 -17.12 -11.54 15.55
N GLY A 64 -17.29 -12.12 14.36
CA GLY A 64 -17.43 -11.38 13.11
C GLY A 64 -16.11 -10.83 12.56
N PHE A 65 -16.21 -10.02 11.50
CA PHE A 65 -15.08 -9.44 10.77
C PHE A 65 -14.41 -8.30 11.55
N GLN A 66 -13.78 -8.63 12.67
CA GLN A 66 -13.01 -7.65 13.44
C GLN A 66 -11.74 -7.23 12.66
N ARG A 67 -11.39 -5.94 12.75
CA ARG A 67 -10.28 -5.36 12.00
C ARG A 67 -8.95 -6.08 12.27
N GLU A 68 -8.67 -6.39 13.53
CA GLU A 68 -7.47 -7.11 13.95
C GLU A 68 -7.42 -8.55 13.44
N LEU A 69 -8.57 -9.23 13.33
CA LEU A 69 -8.63 -10.59 12.81
C LEU A 69 -8.44 -10.61 11.28
N ILE A 70 -8.98 -9.62 10.56
CA ILE A 70 -8.72 -9.46 9.13
C ILE A 70 -7.24 -9.18 8.87
N GLN A 71 -6.60 -8.32 9.67
CA GLN A 71 -5.17 -8.07 9.57
C GLN A 71 -4.35 -9.34 9.87
N ALA A 72 -4.72 -10.09 10.89
CA ALA A 72 -4.11 -11.37 11.24
C ALA A 72 -4.17 -12.39 10.09
N ALA A 73 -5.30 -12.47 9.38
CA ALA A 73 -5.44 -13.31 8.19
C ALA A 73 -4.42 -12.94 7.09
N GLY A 74 -4.14 -11.64 6.92
CA GLY A 74 -3.08 -11.18 6.00
C GLY A 74 -1.68 -11.66 6.43
N LEU A 75 -1.40 -11.65 7.72
CA LEU A 75 -0.08 -12.00 8.28
C LEU A 75 0.20 -13.52 8.29
N CYS A 76 -0.83 -14.37 8.24
CA CYS A 76 -0.67 -15.83 8.26
C CYS A 76 0.11 -16.38 7.06
N HIS A 77 0.09 -15.71 5.92
CA HIS A 77 0.67 -16.19 4.66
C HIS A 77 0.19 -17.59 4.25
N GLN A 78 -1.07 -17.96 4.59
CA GLN A 78 -1.70 -19.20 4.18
C GLN A 78 -2.60 -19.01 2.97
N ARG A 79 -2.51 -19.90 1.99
CA ARG A 79 -3.29 -19.78 0.74
C ARG A 79 -4.79 -19.63 1.00
N GLU A 80 -5.33 -20.39 1.95
CA GLU A 80 -6.73 -20.29 2.35
C GLU A 80 -7.10 -18.91 2.92
N ALA A 81 -6.19 -18.31 3.73
CA ALA A 81 -6.39 -16.97 4.26
C ALA A 81 -6.40 -15.91 3.14
N TYR A 82 -5.56 -16.08 2.13
CA TYR A 82 -5.57 -15.21 0.96
C TYR A 82 -6.87 -15.34 0.15
N ASP A 83 -7.30 -16.57 -0.14
CA ASP A 83 -8.53 -16.82 -0.89
C ASP A 83 -9.77 -16.30 -0.11
N PHE A 84 -9.75 -16.43 1.22
CA PHE A 84 -10.75 -15.82 2.10
C PHE A 84 -10.74 -14.28 2.01
N LEU A 85 -9.58 -13.63 2.08
CA LEU A 85 -9.46 -12.18 1.94
C LEU A 85 -9.96 -11.69 0.58
N LEU A 86 -9.66 -12.41 -0.52
CA LEU A 86 -10.20 -12.08 -1.84
C LEU A 86 -11.72 -12.25 -1.90
N LYS A 87 -12.27 -13.28 -1.26
CA LYS A 87 -13.71 -13.49 -1.18
C LYS A 87 -14.39 -12.32 -0.49
N ILE A 88 -13.97 -11.96 0.71
CA ILE A 88 -14.59 -10.85 1.48
C ILE A 88 -14.34 -9.48 0.82
N LEU A 89 -13.27 -9.28 0.06
CA LEU A 89 -13.03 -8.06 -0.70
C LEU A 89 -14.15 -7.83 -1.76
N ARG A 90 -14.68 -8.91 -2.33
CA ARG A 90 -15.71 -8.89 -3.38
C ARG A 90 -17.13 -8.82 -2.81
N GLU A 91 -17.30 -9.00 -1.51
CA GLU A 91 -18.59 -8.87 -0.82
C GLU A 91 -18.86 -7.40 -0.47
N GLU A 92 -20.06 -6.90 -0.77
CA GLU A 92 -20.42 -5.49 -0.55
C GLU A 92 -20.65 -5.13 0.93
N SER A 93 -20.95 -6.12 1.78
CA SER A 93 -21.38 -5.91 3.18
C SER A 93 -20.23 -5.65 4.16
N ILE A 94 -18.95 -5.75 3.73
CA ILE A 94 -17.79 -5.70 4.62
C ILE A 94 -16.96 -4.44 4.33
N PRO A 95 -16.45 -3.74 5.36
CA PRO A 95 -15.54 -2.61 5.17
C PRO A 95 -14.24 -3.02 4.44
N LYS A 96 -14.20 -2.79 3.14
CA LYS A 96 -13.12 -3.25 2.23
C LYS A 96 -11.74 -2.77 2.61
N ILE A 97 -11.62 -1.58 3.25
CA ILE A 97 -10.32 -0.96 3.55
C ILE A 97 -9.40 -1.85 4.40
N ASN A 98 -9.96 -2.57 5.39
CA ASN A 98 -9.16 -3.46 6.24
C ASN A 98 -8.69 -4.68 5.46
N THR A 99 -9.52 -5.20 4.56
CA THR A 99 -9.19 -6.32 3.68
C THR A 99 -8.10 -5.94 2.68
N VAL A 100 -8.19 -4.75 2.06
CA VAL A 100 -7.15 -4.24 1.15
C VAL A 100 -5.82 -4.09 1.87
N ARG A 101 -5.83 -3.58 3.10
CA ARG A 101 -4.61 -3.47 3.94
C ARG A 101 -4.04 -4.84 4.29
N ALA A 102 -4.88 -5.81 4.64
CA ALA A 102 -4.44 -7.18 4.93
C ALA A 102 -3.82 -7.85 3.67
N LEU A 103 -4.41 -7.64 2.49
CA LEU A 103 -3.86 -8.13 1.22
C LEU A 103 -2.48 -7.54 0.89
N SER A 104 -2.11 -6.38 1.43
CA SER A 104 -0.77 -5.82 1.21
C SER A 104 0.35 -6.67 1.82
N CYS A 105 0.06 -7.52 2.80
CA CYS A 105 1.00 -8.51 3.33
C CYS A 105 1.40 -9.57 2.29
N TRP A 106 0.59 -9.75 1.23
CA TRP A 106 0.81 -10.71 0.15
C TRP A 106 1.51 -10.10 -1.08
N GLY A 107 1.82 -8.80 -1.01
CA GLY A 107 2.56 -8.09 -2.04
C GLY A 107 1.90 -8.14 -3.42
N ALA A 108 2.62 -8.68 -4.41
CA ALA A 108 2.29 -8.54 -5.82
C ALA A 108 1.22 -9.50 -6.36
N ILE A 109 0.75 -10.49 -5.59
CA ILE A 109 -0.09 -11.57 -6.14
C ILE A 109 -1.58 -11.21 -6.31
N ILE A 110 -2.02 -10.03 -5.87
CA ILE A 110 -3.40 -9.60 -6.07
C ILE A 110 -3.79 -9.63 -7.55
N PRO A 111 -4.99 -10.18 -7.92
CA PRO A 111 -5.44 -10.14 -9.31
C PRO A 111 -5.60 -8.72 -9.82
N THR A 112 -5.16 -8.45 -11.05
CA THR A 112 -5.23 -7.12 -11.67
C THR A 112 -6.65 -6.56 -11.75
N PRO A 113 -7.71 -7.35 -12.04
CA PRO A 113 -9.08 -6.84 -12.00
C PRO A 113 -9.52 -6.35 -10.61
N ASP A 114 -9.17 -7.09 -9.54
CA ASP A 114 -9.49 -6.67 -8.17
C ASP A 114 -8.76 -5.38 -7.81
N LEU A 115 -7.48 -5.28 -8.17
CA LEU A 115 -6.70 -4.05 -7.97
C LEU A 115 -7.29 -2.86 -8.72
N LYS A 116 -7.72 -3.05 -9.98
CA LYS A 116 -8.36 -2.00 -10.78
C LYS A 116 -9.65 -1.51 -10.12
N ASN A 117 -10.47 -2.41 -9.56
CA ASN A 117 -11.67 -2.04 -8.84
C ASN A 117 -11.36 -1.21 -7.57
N ILE A 118 -10.34 -1.60 -6.80
CA ILE A 118 -9.89 -0.85 -5.62
C ILE A 118 -9.45 0.57 -6.00
N LEU A 119 -8.68 0.72 -7.09
CA LEU A 119 -8.19 2.03 -7.55
C LEU A 119 -9.31 2.94 -8.05
N LYS A 120 -10.45 2.40 -8.48
CA LYS A 120 -11.64 3.14 -8.92
C LYS A 120 -12.55 3.60 -7.79
N GLU A 121 -12.36 3.10 -6.58
CA GLU A 121 -13.18 3.50 -5.43
C GLU A 121 -13.11 5.00 -5.17
N GLU A 122 -14.20 5.60 -4.71
CA GLU A 122 -14.26 7.06 -4.45
C GLU A 122 -13.44 7.46 -3.21
N SER A 123 -13.28 6.56 -2.26
CA SER A 123 -12.56 6.80 -1.01
C SER A 123 -11.06 7.01 -1.24
N ILE A 124 -10.51 8.14 -0.77
CA ILE A 124 -9.07 8.39 -0.79
C ILE A 124 -8.29 7.27 -0.10
N HIS A 125 -8.78 6.77 1.03
CA HIS A 125 -8.12 5.70 1.77
C HIS A 125 -8.06 4.40 0.96
N MET A 126 -9.10 4.10 0.18
CA MET A 126 -9.12 2.94 -0.71
C MET A 126 -8.14 3.12 -1.86
N ARG A 127 -8.11 4.29 -2.52
CA ARG A 127 -7.16 4.58 -3.60
C ARG A 127 -5.71 4.50 -3.13
N LEU A 128 -5.38 5.11 -1.98
CA LEU A 128 -4.05 5.04 -1.41
C LEU A 128 -3.65 3.61 -1.01
N ALA A 129 -4.56 2.81 -0.45
CA ALA A 129 -4.31 1.41 -0.16
C ALA A 129 -4.12 0.58 -1.46
N GLY A 130 -4.91 0.86 -2.50
CA GLY A 130 -4.75 0.26 -3.83
C GLY A 130 -3.42 0.63 -4.48
N LEU A 131 -2.99 1.89 -4.39
CA LEU A 131 -1.68 2.34 -4.88
C LEU A 131 -0.53 1.66 -4.12
N ASN A 132 -0.68 1.42 -2.82
CA ASN A 132 0.30 0.63 -2.07
C ASN A 132 0.39 -0.81 -2.60
N LEU A 133 -0.73 -1.47 -2.91
CA LEU A 133 -0.74 -2.78 -3.56
C LEU A 133 -0.10 -2.73 -4.96
N LEU A 134 -0.43 -1.72 -5.76
CA LEU A 134 0.18 -1.53 -7.08
C LEU A 134 1.70 -1.34 -6.98
N ARG A 135 2.18 -0.63 -5.97
CA ARG A 135 3.63 -0.46 -5.74
C ARG A 135 4.35 -1.78 -5.56
N PHE A 136 3.75 -2.75 -4.84
CA PHE A 136 4.30 -4.11 -4.73
C PHE A 136 4.18 -4.90 -6.03
N LYS A 137 3.10 -4.72 -6.79
CA LYS A 137 2.84 -5.44 -8.03
C LYS A 137 3.59 -4.84 -9.24
N SER A 138 4.00 -3.59 -9.19
CA SER A 138 4.52 -2.84 -10.34
C SER A 138 5.70 -3.52 -11.04
N HIS A 139 6.54 -4.28 -10.33
CA HIS A 139 7.68 -4.99 -10.93
C HIS A 139 7.27 -6.15 -11.86
N LEU A 140 6.02 -6.63 -11.77
CA LEU A 140 5.44 -7.67 -12.64
C LEU A 140 4.70 -7.10 -13.86
N LEU A 141 4.53 -5.78 -13.93
CA LEU A 141 3.75 -5.09 -14.95
C LEU A 141 4.68 -4.28 -15.86
N ASN A 142 4.35 -4.17 -17.13
CA ASN A 142 5.02 -3.22 -18.03
C ASN A 142 4.45 -1.79 -17.86
N ALA A 143 5.11 -0.80 -18.46
CA ALA A 143 4.70 0.61 -18.34
C ALA A 143 3.27 0.87 -18.82
N THR A 144 2.84 0.18 -19.89
CA THR A 144 1.47 0.35 -20.42
C THR A 144 0.43 -0.15 -19.43
N GLU A 145 0.65 -1.33 -18.86
CA GLU A 145 -0.25 -1.92 -17.87
C GLU A 145 -0.35 -1.06 -16.59
N ILE A 146 0.78 -0.45 -16.18
CA ILE A 146 0.76 0.47 -15.02
C ILE A 146 -0.03 1.72 -15.36
N LEU A 147 0.19 2.34 -16.54
CA LEU A 147 -0.53 3.54 -16.96
C LEU A 147 -2.04 3.28 -17.06
N GLU A 148 -2.46 2.15 -17.64
CA GLU A 148 -3.88 1.76 -17.74
C GLU A 148 -4.55 1.58 -16.36
N LEU A 149 -3.79 1.23 -15.32
CA LEU A 149 -4.30 1.11 -13.96
C LEU A 149 -4.43 2.44 -13.24
N VAL A 150 -3.57 3.43 -13.57
CA VAL A 150 -3.51 4.73 -12.87
C VAL A 150 -4.05 5.89 -13.68
N GLU A 151 -4.53 5.67 -14.92
CA GLU A 151 -5.01 6.70 -15.83
C GLU A 151 -6.04 7.63 -15.17
N ASP A 152 -7.06 7.05 -14.54
CA ASP A 152 -8.11 7.80 -13.83
C ASP A 152 -7.60 8.53 -12.56
N LEU A 153 -6.37 8.25 -12.10
CA LEU A 153 -5.77 8.82 -10.89
C LEU A 153 -4.75 9.93 -11.19
N LEU A 154 -4.36 10.09 -12.44
CA LEU A 154 -3.41 11.13 -12.85
C LEU A 154 -4.00 12.54 -12.70
N ASP A 155 -5.32 12.66 -12.87
CA ASP A 155 -6.08 13.90 -12.74
C ASP A 155 -6.96 13.91 -11.47
N ASP A 156 -6.62 13.08 -10.45
CA ASP A 156 -7.34 13.10 -9.17
C ASP A 156 -7.19 14.47 -8.50
N PHE A 157 -8.30 15.05 -8.05
CA PHE A 157 -8.27 16.34 -7.35
C PHE A 157 -7.55 16.30 -6.00
N ARG A 158 -7.25 15.11 -5.48
CA ARG A 158 -6.52 14.88 -4.22
C ARG A 158 -5.04 14.69 -4.51
N GLU A 159 -4.25 15.67 -4.14
CA GLU A 159 -2.81 15.72 -4.41
C GLU A 159 -2.06 14.47 -3.92
N GLU A 160 -2.46 13.92 -2.76
CA GLU A 160 -1.82 12.73 -2.17
C GLU A 160 -1.93 11.53 -3.10
N VAL A 161 -3.04 11.39 -3.83
CA VAL A 161 -3.25 10.30 -4.80
C VAL A 161 -2.30 10.46 -5.97
N VAL A 162 -2.24 11.66 -6.57
CA VAL A 162 -1.34 11.97 -7.70
C VAL A 162 0.12 11.79 -7.30
N ILE A 163 0.50 12.25 -6.11
CA ILE A 163 1.86 12.08 -5.57
C ILE A 163 2.25 10.59 -5.46
N GLU A 164 1.36 9.74 -4.95
CA GLU A 164 1.65 8.29 -4.89
C GLU A 164 1.72 7.65 -6.27
N VAL A 165 0.91 8.09 -7.23
CA VAL A 165 1.04 7.67 -8.64
C VAL A 165 2.42 8.03 -9.19
N ILE A 166 2.88 9.28 -9.03
CA ILE A 166 4.21 9.72 -9.48
C ILE A 166 5.31 8.84 -8.85
N LYS A 167 5.22 8.51 -7.56
CA LYS A 167 6.19 7.65 -6.86
C LYS A 167 6.23 6.21 -7.40
N ILE A 168 5.14 5.72 -7.97
CA ILE A 168 5.13 4.42 -8.65
C ILE A 168 5.76 4.55 -10.03
N LEU A 169 5.37 5.56 -10.79
CA LEU A 169 5.85 5.80 -12.15
C LEU A 169 7.35 6.09 -12.21
N GLN A 170 7.92 6.83 -11.25
CA GLN A 170 9.35 7.17 -11.22
C GLN A 170 10.31 5.96 -11.19
N ARG A 171 9.79 4.75 -10.95
CA ARG A 171 10.58 3.50 -10.99
C ARG A 171 10.73 2.93 -12.39
N ARG A 172 10.26 3.66 -13.39
CA ARG A 172 10.22 3.28 -14.79
C ARG A 172 10.88 4.37 -15.63
N ASP A 173 11.58 3.96 -16.68
CA ASP A 173 12.38 4.84 -17.55
C ASP A 173 11.82 4.91 -18.99
N GLU A 174 10.69 4.24 -19.25
CA GLU A 174 10.08 4.27 -20.58
C GLU A 174 9.57 5.68 -20.95
N GLU A 175 9.76 6.08 -22.20
CA GLU A 175 9.42 7.41 -22.72
C GLU A 175 7.98 7.86 -22.39
N LYS A 176 7.01 6.94 -22.47
CA LYS A 176 5.60 7.25 -22.15
C LYS A 176 5.40 7.62 -20.66
N ILE A 177 6.18 7.04 -19.75
CA ILE A 177 6.17 7.40 -18.33
C ILE A 177 6.76 8.80 -18.14
N ILE A 178 7.92 9.07 -18.75
CA ILE A 178 8.56 10.37 -18.68
C ILE A 178 7.65 11.46 -19.22
N LYS A 179 6.96 11.21 -20.34
CA LYS A 179 5.96 12.12 -20.92
C LYS A 179 4.79 12.37 -19.96
N CYS A 180 4.25 11.34 -19.34
CA CYS A 180 3.17 11.43 -18.36
C CYS A 180 3.58 12.30 -17.15
N ILE A 181 4.74 12.00 -16.52
CA ILE A 181 5.26 12.79 -15.40
C ILE A 181 5.54 14.25 -15.82
N SER A 182 6.04 14.47 -17.05
CA SER A 182 6.26 15.82 -17.58
C SER A 182 4.99 16.63 -17.72
N GLN A 183 3.87 15.99 -18.09
CA GLN A 183 2.55 16.65 -18.16
C GLN A 183 2.08 17.09 -16.76
N ILE A 184 2.26 16.24 -15.73
CA ILE A 184 1.95 16.62 -14.35
C ILE A 184 2.83 17.81 -13.91
N ALA A 185 4.11 17.85 -14.30
CA ALA A 185 5.00 18.96 -14.00
C ALA A 185 4.57 20.28 -14.68
N ILE A 186 3.75 20.26 -15.72
CA ILE A 186 3.23 21.45 -16.41
C ILE A 186 1.89 21.92 -15.83
N TYR A 187 0.99 20.99 -15.53
CA TYR A 187 -0.41 21.29 -15.24
C TYR A 187 -0.83 20.99 -13.79
N GLY A 188 0.03 20.39 -13.00
CA GLY A 188 -0.26 20.01 -11.62
C GLY A 188 -0.27 21.19 -10.64
N THR A 189 -0.63 20.89 -9.41
CA THR A 189 -0.49 21.80 -8.25
C THR A 189 0.96 21.86 -7.79
N ASP A 190 1.33 22.86 -7.01
CA ASP A 190 2.73 23.02 -6.54
C ASP A 190 3.33 21.73 -5.95
N PRO A 191 2.67 20.99 -5.02
CA PRO A 191 3.23 19.74 -4.49
C PRO A 191 3.41 18.63 -5.53
N THR A 192 2.48 18.51 -6.49
CA THR A 192 2.56 17.49 -7.54
C THR A 192 3.64 17.85 -8.58
N VAL A 193 3.79 19.13 -8.93
CA VAL A 193 4.86 19.64 -9.79
C VAL A 193 6.23 19.37 -9.17
N GLU A 194 6.42 19.71 -7.90
CA GLU A 194 7.68 19.44 -7.19
C GLU A 194 8.03 17.94 -7.19
N THR A 195 7.03 17.09 -6.89
CA THR A 195 7.20 15.65 -6.89
C THR A 195 7.54 15.13 -8.29
N ALA A 196 6.89 15.65 -9.33
CA ALA A 196 7.15 15.26 -10.72
C ALA A 196 8.58 15.65 -11.18
N LEU A 197 9.04 16.84 -10.81
CA LEU A 197 10.41 17.28 -11.12
C LEU A 197 11.47 16.39 -10.42
N ILE A 198 11.23 16.04 -9.14
CA ILE A 198 12.11 15.11 -8.40
C ILE A 198 12.09 13.72 -9.05
N ALA A 199 10.92 13.23 -9.45
CA ALA A 199 10.77 11.94 -10.11
C ALA A 199 11.54 11.87 -11.43
N LEU A 200 11.43 12.91 -12.29
CA LEU A 200 12.21 13.01 -13.53
C LEU A 200 13.71 13.03 -13.24
N GLY A 201 14.14 13.72 -12.16
CA GLY A 201 15.53 13.70 -11.71
C GLY A 201 15.99 12.30 -11.30
N SER A 202 15.15 11.56 -10.60
CA SER A 202 15.45 10.22 -10.10
C SER A 202 15.48 9.14 -11.20
N ILE A 203 14.71 9.31 -12.29
CA ILE A 203 14.75 8.40 -13.46
C ILE A 203 16.14 8.41 -14.10
N GLY A 204 16.79 9.55 -14.24
CA GLY A 204 18.21 9.67 -14.59
C GLY A 204 18.59 9.28 -16.01
N THR A 205 17.61 9.19 -16.95
CA THR A 205 17.87 8.86 -18.36
C THR A 205 18.10 10.12 -19.21
N LYS A 206 18.62 9.94 -20.43
CA LYS A 206 18.75 11.02 -21.41
C LYS A 206 17.42 11.68 -21.71
N GLU A 207 16.36 10.89 -21.83
CA GLU A 207 15.00 11.34 -22.10
C GLU A 207 14.45 12.18 -20.93
N SER A 208 14.66 11.76 -19.69
CA SER A 208 14.27 12.54 -18.50
C SER A 208 15.07 13.84 -18.38
N LEU A 209 16.35 13.84 -18.76
CA LEU A 209 17.18 15.04 -18.81
C LEU A 209 16.68 16.04 -19.87
N ILE A 210 16.28 15.57 -21.05
CA ILE A 210 15.67 16.40 -22.11
C ILE A 210 14.37 17.01 -21.59
N ALA A 211 13.51 16.21 -20.93
CA ALA A 211 12.28 16.67 -20.34
C ALA A 211 12.54 17.77 -19.28
N LEU A 212 13.44 17.55 -18.32
CA LEU A 212 13.82 18.55 -17.32
C LEU A 212 14.37 19.83 -17.95
N SER A 213 15.20 19.71 -19.01
CA SER A 213 15.75 20.86 -19.72
C SER A 213 14.67 21.69 -20.43
N SER A 214 13.65 21.03 -20.98
CA SER A 214 12.46 21.70 -21.54
C SER A 214 11.66 22.39 -20.44
N LEU A 215 11.36 21.71 -19.34
CA LEU A 215 10.59 22.23 -18.20
C LEU A 215 11.31 23.44 -17.56
N SER A 216 12.64 23.40 -17.40
CA SER A 216 13.41 24.51 -16.82
C SER A 216 13.30 25.82 -17.62
N ARG A 217 13.04 25.74 -18.94
CA ARG A 217 12.82 26.91 -19.81
C ARG A 217 11.37 27.39 -19.80
N ASN A 218 10.42 26.43 -19.83
CA ASN A 218 9.02 26.70 -20.15
C ASN A 218 8.11 26.90 -18.93
N LEU A 219 8.45 26.38 -17.76
CA LEU A 219 7.67 26.62 -16.55
C LEU A 219 7.60 28.13 -16.24
N THR A 220 6.49 28.60 -15.73
CA THR A 220 6.29 30.02 -15.37
C THR A 220 6.80 30.32 -13.96
N ASN A 221 6.61 29.39 -13.02
CA ASN A 221 7.02 29.54 -11.64
C ASN A 221 8.55 29.46 -11.50
N ARG A 222 9.15 30.53 -10.93
CA ARG A 222 10.61 30.64 -10.74
C ARG A 222 11.18 29.54 -9.85
N THR A 223 10.46 29.16 -8.79
CA THR A 223 10.88 28.12 -7.85
C THR A 223 10.95 26.76 -8.56
N HIS A 224 9.94 26.44 -9.36
CA HIS A 224 9.92 25.19 -10.13
C HIS A 224 11.01 25.14 -11.20
N LYS A 225 11.29 26.28 -11.86
CA LYS A 225 12.47 26.37 -12.77
C LYS A 225 13.77 26.05 -12.05
N GLN A 226 13.99 26.66 -10.87
CA GLN A 226 15.19 26.41 -10.07
C GLN A 226 15.28 24.94 -9.64
N MET A 227 14.16 24.34 -9.27
CA MET A 227 14.10 22.92 -8.91
C MET A 227 14.47 22.04 -10.12
N ALA A 228 13.91 22.32 -11.31
CA ALA A 228 14.27 21.59 -12.53
C ALA A 228 15.80 21.70 -12.82
N TYR A 229 16.40 22.89 -12.71
CA TYR A 229 17.86 23.06 -12.84
C TYR A 229 18.63 22.25 -11.80
N LYS A 230 18.17 22.21 -10.56
CA LYS A 230 18.80 21.42 -9.50
C LYS A 230 18.79 19.92 -9.85
N GLN A 231 17.66 19.40 -10.35
CA GLN A 231 17.57 17.99 -10.77
C GLN A 231 18.47 17.68 -11.96
N ILE A 232 18.58 18.59 -12.93
CA ILE A 232 19.55 18.48 -14.05
C ILE A 232 20.98 18.37 -13.50
N SER A 233 21.37 19.28 -12.59
CA SER A 233 22.71 19.27 -12.00
C SER A 233 23.01 17.98 -11.25
N HIS A 234 22.04 17.41 -10.53
CA HIS A 234 22.20 16.13 -9.83
C HIS A 234 22.43 14.96 -10.82
N GLN A 235 21.77 14.95 -11.97
CA GLN A 235 22.01 13.91 -12.98
C GLN A 235 23.42 13.98 -13.56
N TYR A 236 23.95 15.18 -13.83
CA TYR A 236 25.32 15.34 -14.33
C TYR A 236 26.41 14.96 -13.32
N LEU A 237 26.13 15.02 -12.02
CA LEU A 237 27.09 14.62 -10.99
C LEU A 237 27.14 13.08 -10.78
N ASN A 238 26.15 12.36 -11.30
CA ASN A 238 26.04 10.90 -11.17
C ASN A 238 26.39 10.16 -12.48
N LEU A 239 26.77 10.88 -13.55
CA LEU A 239 27.33 10.37 -14.80
C LEU A 239 28.86 10.42 -14.75
#